data_6fcd1314033dd615af93f795fe7e2fb5
#
_entry.id   6fcd1314033dd615af93f795fe7e2fb5
#
_cell.length_a   1.000
_cell.length_b   1.000
_cell.length_c   1.000
_cell.angle_alpha   90.00
_cell.angle_beta   90.00
_cell.angle_gamma   90.00
#
_symmetry.space_group_name_H-M   'P 1'
#
loop_
_entity.id
_entity.type
_entity.pdbx_description
1 polymer ?
#
loop_
_entity_poly.entity_id
_entity_poly.type
_entity_poly.pdbx_seq_one_letter_code
_entity_poly.pdbx_strand_id
1 'polypeptide(L)' 'MTLADLAPGDTAKLDEIDTRNPGVIRLMILGMVEDITVRMENIAIGGDPLEIGFFGSSVSLRKEQARCFKVTQIASAPSK' A
#
# COMPACT_ATOMS: atom_id res chain seq x y z
N MET A 1 -0.94 -0.07 12.08
CA MET A 1 -0.54 -0.87 10.91
C MET A 1 -0.35 0.04 9.72
N THR A 2 0.66 -0.22 8.91
CA THR A 2 0.91 0.52 7.68
C THR A 2 0.92 -0.43 6.49
N LEU A 3 0.96 0.13 5.27
CA LEU A 3 1.05 -0.68 4.06
C LEU A 3 2.23 -1.64 4.09
N ALA A 4 3.33 -1.26 4.76
CA ALA A 4 4.52 -2.10 4.84
C ALA A 4 4.29 -3.39 5.63
N ASP A 5 3.20 -3.48 6.39
CA ASP A 5 2.89 -4.65 7.21
C ASP A 5 2.03 -5.69 6.49
N LEU A 6 1.53 -5.37 5.28
CA LEU A 6 0.66 -6.28 4.55
C LEU A 6 1.47 -7.39 3.86
N ALA A 7 0.87 -8.57 3.76
CA ALA A 7 1.42 -9.68 2.99
C ALA A 7 0.76 -9.72 1.60
N PRO A 8 1.42 -10.32 0.58
CA PRO A 8 0.81 -10.45 -0.73
C PRO A 8 -0.60 -11.07 -0.66
N GLY A 9 -1.54 -10.46 -1.32
CA GLY A 9 -2.95 -10.89 -1.32
C GLY A 9 -3.81 -10.22 -0.26
N ASP A 10 -3.21 -9.55 0.72
CA ASP A 10 -3.97 -8.81 1.73
C ASP A 10 -4.60 -7.58 1.12
N THR A 11 -5.79 -7.23 1.59
CA THR A 11 -6.46 -5.98 1.22
C THR A 11 -6.65 -5.11 2.46
N ALA A 12 -6.59 -3.82 2.26
CA ALA A 12 -6.72 -2.86 3.35
C ALA A 12 -7.28 -1.54 2.84
N LYS A 13 -7.85 -0.78 3.77
CA LYS A 13 -8.33 0.58 3.49
C LYS A 13 -7.28 1.57 3.97
N LEU A 14 -6.97 2.58 3.16
CA LEU A 14 -6.06 3.65 3.56
C LEU A 14 -6.78 4.56 4.56
N ASP A 15 -6.15 4.79 5.71
CA ASP A 15 -6.72 5.63 6.78
C ASP A 15 -6.09 7.01 6.79
N GLU A 16 -4.86 7.13 7.29
CA GLU A 16 -4.13 8.38 7.38
C GLU A 16 -2.87 8.30 6.53
N ILE A 17 -2.50 9.42 5.94
CA ILE A 17 -1.32 9.48 5.08
C ILE A 17 -0.38 10.56 5.60
N ASP A 18 0.86 10.17 5.87
CA ASP A 18 1.91 11.11 6.26
C ASP A 18 2.50 11.70 4.98
N THR A 19 2.24 12.97 4.75
CA THR A 19 2.61 13.64 3.51
C THR A 19 3.97 14.33 3.54
N ARG A 20 4.77 14.08 4.57
CA ARG A 20 6.09 14.71 4.66
C ARG A 20 7.09 14.19 3.64
N ASN A 21 6.90 12.96 3.16
CA ASN A 21 7.76 12.38 2.12
C ASN A 21 7.23 12.81 0.75
N PRO A 22 8.04 13.50 -0.08
CA PRO A 22 7.59 13.95 -1.41
C PRO A 22 7.12 12.84 -2.33
N GLY A 23 7.69 11.64 -2.20
CA GLY A 23 7.25 10.49 -2.99
C GLY A 23 5.83 10.06 -2.66
N VAL A 24 5.36 10.31 -1.44
CA VAL A 24 4.00 10.01 -1.02
C VAL A 24 3.00 10.91 -1.74
N ILE A 25 3.33 12.19 -1.90
CA ILE A 25 2.46 13.13 -2.62
C ILE A 25 2.23 12.65 -4.05
N ARG A 26 3.28 12.15 -4.70
CA ARG A 26 3.16 11.61 -6.06
C ARG A 26 2.19 10.43 -6.10
N LEU A 27 2.27 9.54 -5.11
CA LEU A 27 1.38 8.39 -5.03
C LEU A 27 -0.08 8.83 -4.84
N MET A 28 -0.30 9.88 -4.05
CA MET A 28 -1.65 10.42 -3.84
C MET A 28 -2.22 10.99 -5.14
N ILE A 29 -1.39 11.65 -5.95
CA ILE A 29 -1.80 12.17 -7.25
C ILE A 29 -2.22 11.03 -8.17
N LEU A 30 -1.59 9.86 -8.05
CA LEU A 30 -1.94 8.68 -8.83
C LEU A 30 -3.23 8.02 -8.34
N GLY A 31 -3.75 8.40 -7.19
CA GLY A 31 -5.00 7.88 -6.66
C GLY A 31 -4.93 7.23 -5.29
N MET A 32 -3.75 7.12 -4.69
CA MET A 32 -3.60 6.53 -3.36
C MET A 32 -3.96 7.55 -2.29
N VAL A 33 -5.26 7.71 -2.08
CA VAL A 33 -5.80 8.71 -1.14
C VAL A 33 -6.55 8.02 -0.02
N GLU A 34 -6.94 8.78 1.01
CA GLU A 34 -7.68 8.24 2.14
C GLU A 34 -8.98 7.58 1.70
N ASP A 35 -9.35 6.54 2.42
CA ASP A 35 -10.60 5.77 2.28
C ASP A 35 -10.66 4.80 1.09
N ILE A 36 -9.66 4.77 0.21
CA ILE A 36 -9.68 3.77 -0.87
C ILE A 36 -9.19 2.42 -0.35
N THR A 37 -9.64 1.36 -1.01
CA THR A 37 -9.18 0.00 -0.75
C THR A 37 -8.02 -0.33 -1.68
N VAL A 38 -6.96 -0.87 -1.12
CA VAL A 38 -5.77 -1.29 -1.85
C VAL A 38 -5.49 -2.75 -1.57
N ARG A 39 -4.71 -3.37 -2.45
CA ARG A 39 -4.28 -4.75 -2.30
C ARG A 39 -2.77 -4.83 -2.44
N MET A 40 -2.12 -5.58 -1.55
CA MET A 40 -0.71 -5.91 -1.70
C MET A 40 -0.57 -6.95 -2.82
N GLU A 41 -0.04 -6.53 -3.96
CA GLU A 41 0.11 -7.42 -5.12
C GLU A 41 1.37 -8.26 -5.01
N ASN A 42 2.49 -7.62 -4.68
CA ASN A 42 3.77 -8.29 -4.65
C ASN A 42 4.76 -7.54 -3.76
N ILE A 43 5.72 -8.29 -3.23
CA ILE A 43 6.85 -7.74 -2.47
C ILE A 43 8.11 -8.29 -3.13
N ALA A 44 9.00 -7.42 -3.57
CA ALA A 44 10.23 -7.85 -4.21
C ALA A 44 11.12 -8.59 -3.22
N ILE A 45 12.02 -9.42 -3.75
CA ILE A 45 13.01 -10.14 -2.96
C ILE A 45 13.80 -9.11 -2.14
N GLY A 46 13.93 -9.35 -0.84
CA GLY A 46 14.55 -8.41 0.08
C GLY A 46 13.57 -7.44 0.71
N GLY A 47 12.30 -7.49 0.31
CA GLY A 47 11.24 -6.69 0.93
C GLY A 47 11.00 -5.32 0.31
N ASP A 48 11.68 -4.96 -0.77
CA ASP A 48 11.59 -3.64 -1.37
C ASP A 48 11.95 -3.71 -2.86
N PRO A 49 11.17 -3.10 -3.76
CA PRO A 49 9.95 -2.33 -3.52
C PRO A 49 8.72 -3.20 -3.32
N LEU A 50 7.62 -2.56 -2.96
CA LEU A 50 6.29 -3.17 -2.87
C LEU A 50 5.48 -2.79 -4.09
N GLU A 51 4.56 -3.67 -4.50
CA GLU A 51 3.61 -3.36 -5.56
C GLU A 51 2.20 -3.39 -5.00
N ILE A 52 1.49 -2.27 -5.14
CA ILE A 52 0.15 -2.09 -4.57
C ILE A 52 -0.85 -1.89 -5.70
N GLY A 53 -1.94 -2.65 -5.67
CA GLY A 53 -3.01 -2.55 -6.65
C GLY A 53 -4.19 -1.77 -6.11
N PHE A 54 -4.82 -0.95 -6.98
CA PHE A 54 -6.04 -0.22 -6.67
C PHE A 54 -6.70 0.23 -7.98
N PHE A 55 -8.03 0.19 -8.01
CA PHE A 55 -8.83 0.58 -9.18
C PHE A 55 -8.37 -0.07 -10.49
N GLY A 56 -7.94 -1.34 -10.43
CA GLY A 56 -7.49 -2.04 -11.62
C GLY A 56 -6.09 -1.66 -12.10
N SER A 57 -5.42 -0.77 -11.40
CA SER A 57 -4.04 -0.36 -11.68
C SER A 57 -3.12 -0.84 -10.58
N SER A 58 -1.81 -0.72 -10.79
CA SER A 58 -0.85 -0.99 -9.74
C SER A 58 0.29 0.02 -9.80
N VAL A 59 0.90 0.27 -8.65
CA VAL A 59 2.06 1.15 -8.53
C VAL A 59 3.12 0.48 -7.69
N SER A 60 4.38 0.78 -7.99
CA SER A 60 5.50 0.35 -7.16
C SER A 60 5.89 1.50 -6.23
N LEU A 61 6.17 1.17 -4.98
CA LEU A 61 6.63 2.17 -4.03
C LEU A 61 7.65 1.55 -3.09
N ARG A 62 8.48 2.40 -2.53
CA ARG A 62 9.48 1.96 -1.57
C ARG A 62 8.84 1.65 -0.23
N LYS A 63 9.45 0.75 0.52
CA LYS A 63 8.96 0.36 1.85
C LYS A 63 8.86 1.57 2.78
N GLU A 64 9.81 2.49 2.70
CA GLU A 64 9.77 3.72 3.51
C GLU A 64 8.55 4.58 3.19
N GLN A 65 8.11 4.59 1.93
CA GLN A 65 6.91 5.30 1.52
C GLN A 65 5.66 4.56 2.01
N ALA A 66 5.69 3.23 1.95
CA ALA A 66 4.58 2.41 2.44
C ALA A 66 4.30 2.64 3.92
N ARG A 67 5.33 2.92 4.70
CA ARG A 67 5.18 3.22 6.13
C ARG A 67 4.45 4.53 6.40
N CYS A 68 4.33 5.39 5.39
CA CYS A 68 3.61 6.66 5.51
C CYS A 68 2.09 6.49 5.35
N PHE A 69 1.62 5.32 4.95
CA PHE A 69 0.20 5.04 4.75
C PHE A 69 -0.30 4.15 5.87
N LYS A 70 -1.06 4.72 6.80
CA LYS A 70 -1.73 3.92 7.84
C LYS A 70 -2.93 3.25 7.22
N VAL A 71 -3.17 2.00 7.57
CA VAL A 71 -4.22 1.19 6.96
C VAL A 71 -4.98 0.39 8.01
N THR A 72 -6.20 0.02 7.66
CA THR A 72 -7.00 -0.99 8.39
C THR A 72 -7.14 -2.17 7.46
N GLN A 73 -6.67 -3.33 7.89
CA GLN A 73 -6.75 -4.54 7.08
C GLN A 73 -8.21 -4.98 6.94
N ILE A 74 -8.64 -5.24 5.70
CA ILE A 74 -10.00 -5.68 5.40
C ILE A 74 -10.05 -7.20 5.29
N ALA A 75 -9.08 -7.79 4.60
CA ALA A 75 -9.04 -9.22 4.38
C ALA A 75 -7.60 -9.69 4.23
N SER A 76 -7.34 -10.91 4.68
CA SER A 76 -6.06 -11.57 4.50
C SER A 76 -6.06 -12.39 3.22
N ALA A 77 -4.86 -12.72 2.71
CA ALA A 77 -4.72 -13.63 1.59
C ALA A 77 -5.38 -14.97 1.93
N PRO A 78 -6.04 -15.63 0.95
CA PRO A 78 -6.65 -16.93 1.19
C PRO A 78 -5.60 -17.94 1.65
N SER A 79 -5.95 -18.75 2.65
CA SER A 79 -5.14 -19.89 3.05
C SER A 79 -5.28 -21.00 2.00
N LYS A 80 -4.23 -21.77 1.85
CA LYS A 80 -4.25 -22.93 0.97
C LYS A 80 -4.11 -24.19 1.78
#